data_c1c362bb58c741f0ef3c3579f73cb809
#
_entry.id   c1c362bb58c741f0ef3c3579f73cb809
#
_cell.length_a   1.000
_cell.length_b   1.000
_cell.length_c   1.000
_cell.angle_alpha   90.00
_cell.angle_beta   90.00
_cell.angle_gamma   90.00
#
_symmetry.space_group_name_H-M   'P 1'
#
loop_
_entity.id
_entity.type
_entity.pdbx_description
1 polymer ?
#
loop_
_entity_poly.entity_id
_entity_poly.type
_entity_poly.pdbx_seq_one_letter_code
_entity_poly.pdbx_strand_id
1 'polypeptide(L)'
;EWRKIAAMAASNNISIAPHWLAELHVHMVGSSPNATWVEYFTDFKVLNIGRLFSTSLKLKPGGLALPDTPGLGIELDQTAVKRFSLDGWD
;
A
#
# COMPACT_ATOMS: atom_id res chain seq x y z
N GLU A 1 15.47 -0.55 -2.61
CA GLU A 1 15.84 -1.10 -1.29
C GLU A 1 14.98 -2.28 -0.86
N TRP A 2 13.64 -2.27 -1.04
CA TRP A 2 12.76 -3.40 -0.65
C TRP A 2 13.30 -4.77 -1.08
N ARG A 3 13.63 -4.94 -2.36
CA ARG A 3 14.13 -6.22 -2.89
C ARG A 3 15.42 -6.70 -2.23
N LYS A 4 16.31 -5.78 -1.86
CA LYS A 4 17.54 -6.12 -1.13
C LYS A 4 17.24 -6.61 0.27
N ILE A 5 16.37 -5.89 0.99
CA ILE A 5 15.94 -6.26 2.34
C ILE A 5 15.23 -7.61 2.31
N ALA A 6 14.32 -7.82 1.36
CA ALA A 6 13.62 -9.09 1.19
C ALA A 6 14.57 -10.25 0.96
N ALA A 7 15.58 -10.08 0.08
CA ALA A 7 16.58 -11.11 -0.19
C ALA A 7 17.46 -11.41 1.02
N MET A 8 17.90 -10.39 1.76
CA MET A 8 18.67 -10.56 2.99
C MET A 8 17.85 -11.27 4.07
N ALA A 9 16.60 -10.91 4.26
CA ALA A 9 15.69 -11.56 5.18
C ALA A 9 15.47 -13.03 4.79
N ALA A 10 15.22 -13.29 3.50
CA ALA A 10 15.01 -14.64 2.99
C ALA A 10 16.22 -15.54 3.20
N SER A 11 17.44 -15.02 3.03
CA SER A 11 18.68 -15.79 3.27
C SER A 11 18.86 -16.19 4.74
N ASN A 12 18.14 -15.54 5.65
CA ASN A 12 18.13 -15.84 7.08
C ASN A 12 16.80 -16.50 7.55
N ASN A 13 15.96 -16.97 6.61
CA ASN A 13 14.64 -17.53 6.90
C ASN A 13 13.72 -16.58 7.68
N ILE A 14 13.82 -15.28 7.42
CA ILE A 14 13.01 -14.25 8.05
C ILE A 14 11.92 -13.80 7.08
N SER A 15 10.67 -13.81 7.55
CA SER A 15 9.54 -13.19 6.86
C SER A 15 9.57 -11.68 7.05
N ILE A 16 9.09 -10.96 6.04
CA ILE A 16 8.98 -9.50 6.09
C ILE A 16 7.53 -9.07 5.94
N ALA A 17 7.17 -7.99 6.64
CA ALA A 17 5.89 -7.32 6.51
C ALA A 17 6.13 -5.81 6.59
N PRO A 18 5.70 -5.03 5.60
CA PRO A 18 5.89 -3.59 5.63
C PRO A 18 4.91 -2.92 6.59
N HIS A 19 5.35 -1.82 7.17
CA HIS A 19 4.53 -0.95 7.99
C HIS A 19 3.81 0.08 7.12
N TRP A 20 2.49 0.23 7.28
CA TRP A 20 1.68 1.24 6.59
C TRP A 20 1.65 1.15 5.06
N LEU A 21 1.00 2.15 4.43
CA LEU A 21 0.97 2.40 2.99
C LEU A 21 0.66 1.14 2.18
N ALA A 22 -0.43 0.45 2.56
CA ALA A 22 -0.89 -0.75 1.86
C ALA A 22 -1.00 -0.54 0.35
N GLU A 23 -1.39 0.65 -0.06
CA GLU A 23 -1.56 1.07 -1.46
C GLU A 23 -0.28 0.93 -2.29
N LEU A 24 0.88 1.11 -1.65
CA LEU A 24 2.19 0.91 -2.27
C LEU A 24 2.71 -0.52 -2.02
N HIS A 25 2.55 -0.99 -0.78
CA HIS A 25 3.19 -2.21 -0.32
C HIS A 25 2.53 -3.49 -0.82
N VAL A 26 1.25 -3.45 -1.21
CA VAL A 26 0.55 -4.64 -1.72
C VAL A 26 1.26 -5.29 -2.91
N HIS A 27 1.83 -4.50 -3.80
CA HIS A 27 2.60 -4.99 -4.94
C HIS A 27 3.95 -5.60 -4.51
N MET A 28 4.60 -4.97 -3.54
CA MET A 28 5.89 -5.44 -3.02
C MET A 28 5.74 -6.76 -2.28
N VAL A 29 4.71 -6.87 -1.45
CA VAL A 29 4.36 -8.12 -0.74
C VAL A 29 3.96 -9.19 -1.74
N GLY A 30 3.09 -8.88 -2.69
CA GLY A 30 2.65 -9.83 -3.70
C GLY A 30 3.77 -10.36 -4.60
N SER A 31 4.89 -9.64 -4.71
CA SER A 31 6.05 -10.04 -5.52
C SER A 31 7.19 -10.67 -4.73
N SER A 32 7.09 -10.76 -3.40
CA SER A 32 8.17 -11.25 -2.53
C SER A 32 7.76 -12.56 -1.85
N PRO A 33 8.45 -13.68 -2.13
CA PRO A 33 8.07 -15.00 -1.59
C PRO A 33 8.06 -15.09 -0.06
N ASN A 34 8.88 -14.31 0.61
CA ASN A 34 8.99 -14.26 2.07
C ASN A 34 8.23 -13.09 2.71
N ALA A 35 7.41 -12.36 1.94
CA ALA A 35 6.50 -11.36 2.46
C ALA A 35 5.10 -11.98 2.63
N THR A 36 4.52 -11.86 3.81
CA THR A 36 3.29 -12.60 4.18
C THR A 36 2.12 -11.70 4.50
N TRP A 37 2.35 -10.48 4.92
CA TRP A 37 1.32 -9.60 5.44
C TRP A 37 1.43 -8.19 4.87
N VAL A 38 0.28 -7.58 4.65
CA VAL A 38 0.14 -6.13 4.40
C VAL A 38 -0.72 -5.56 5.52
N GLU A 39 -0.21 -4.54 6.19
CA GLU A 39 -0.98 -3.79 7.18
C GLU A 39 -1.98 -2.90 6.44
N TYR A 40 -3.27 -3.11 6.69
CA TYR A 40 -4.35 -2.39 6.02
C TYR A 40 -5.39 -1.89 7.04
N PHE A 41 -5.65 -0.59 6.99
CA PHE A 41 -6.64 0.05 7.86
C PHE A 41 -7.98 0.14 7.15
N THR A 42 -9.01 -0.42 7.77
CA THR A 42 -10.37 -0.49 7.21
C THR A 42 -11.22 0.72 7.54
N ASP A 43 -10.73 1.60 8.41
CA ASP A 43 -11.40 2.86 8.71
C ASP A 43 -10.45 4.05 8.59
N PHE A 44 -11.01 5.24 8.41
CA PHE A 44 -10.27 6.48 8.19
C PHE A 44 -10.37 7.45 9.39
N LYS A 45 -10.72 6.96 10.57
CA LYS A 45 -10.88 7.81 11.76
C LYS A 45 -9.54 8.25 12.33
N VAL A 46 -8.57 7.35 12.33
CA VAL A 46 -7.23 7.58 12.86
C VAL A 46 -6.27 7.95 11.74
N LEU A 47 -6.30 7.20 10.63
CA LEU A 47 -5.43 7.38 9.48
C LEU A 47 -6.26 7.69 8.25
N ASN A 48 -6.20 8.93 7.83
CA ASN A 48 -7.04 9.45 6.76
C ASN A 48 -6.46 9.28 5.35
N ILE A 49 -5.39 8.52 5.19
CA ILE A 49 -4.68 8.41 3.92
C ILE A 49 -5.58 7.90 2.78
N GLY A 50 -6.50 7.01 3.09
CA GLY A 50 -7.47 6.50 2.11
C GLY A 50 -8.39 7.57 1.51
N ARG A 51 -8.52 8.72 2.16
CA ARG A 51 -9.29 9.86 1.63
C ARG A 51 -8.60 10.60 0.50
N LEU A 52 -7.32 10.33 0.27
CA LEU A 52 -6.55 10.93 -0.82
C LEU A 52 -6.73 10.18 -2.14
N PHE A 53 -7.37 9.01 -2.11
CA PHE A 53 -7.52 8.17 -3.30
C PHE A 53 -8.96 8.18 -3.82
N SER A 54 -9.10 8.28 -5.14
CA SER A 54 -10.38 8.08 -5.83
C SER A 54 -10.76 6.61 -5.94
N THR A 55 -9.77 5.72 -5.83
CA THR A 55 -9.94 4.26 -5.81
C THR A 55 -9.32 3.69 -4.55
N SER A 56 -9.89 2.61 -4.03
CA SER A 56 -9.37 1.90 -2.86
C SER A 56 -9.00 0.47 -3.20
N LEU A 57 -8.07 -0.10 -2.43
CA LEU A 57 -7.76 -1.52 -2.50
C LEU A 57 -9.00 -2.35 -2.14
N LYS A 58 -9.19 -3.45 -2.86
CA LYS A 58 -10.32 -4.36 -2.64
C LYS A 58 -9.96 -5.40 -1.59
N LEU A 59 -10.63 -5.33 -0.44
CA LEU A 59 -10.54 -6.38 0.57
C LEU A 59 -11.33 -7.61 0.10
N LYS A 60 -10.72 -8.76 0.18
CA LYS A 60 -11.31 -10.07 -0.12
C LYS A 60 -11.16 -10.99 1.09
N PRO A 61 -11.95 -12.07 1.19
CA PRO A 61 -11.68 -13.10 2.19
C PRO A 61 -10.24 -13.61 2.04
N GLY A 62 -9.46 -13.50 3.13
CA GLY A 62 -8.07 -13.93 3.17
C GLY A 62 -7.03 -12.91 2.69
N GLY A 63 -7.40 -11.71 2.24
CA GLY A 63 -6.41 -10.71 1.88
C GLY A 63 -6.89 -9.54 1.04
N LEU A 64 -5.93 -8.81 0.50
CA LEU A 64 -6.15 -7.71 -0.43
C LEU A 64 -5.99 -8.19 -1.87
N ALA A 65 -6.87 -7.76 -2.76
CA ALA A 65 -6.69 -7.99 -4.18
C ALA A 65 -5.59 -7.08 -4.72
N LEU A 66 -4.65 -7.66 -5.46
CA LEU A 66 -3.69 -6.87 -6.24
C LEU A 66 -4.44 -6.14 -7.36
N PRO A 67 -4.27 -4.82 -7.51
CA PRO A 67 -4.74 -4.12 -8.69
C PRO A 67 -4.01 -4.64 -9.94
N ASP A 68 -4.74 -4.79 -11.02
CA ASP A 68 -4.24 -5.25 -12.33
C ASP A 68 -4.17 -4.13 -13.37
N THR A 69 -4.52 -2.92 -12.99
CA THR A 69 -4.42 -1.72 -13.81
C THR A 69 -2.98 -1.18 -13.83
N PRO A 70 -2.57 -0.44 -14.88
CA PRO A 70 -1.21 0.11 -14.99
C PRO A 70 -0.79 0.97 -13.78
N GLY A 71 0.50 0.98 -13.51
CA GLY A 71 1.07 1.69 -12.36
C GLY A 71 0.76 1.00 -11.03
N LEU A 72 0.41 1.77 -10.02
CA LEU A 72 0.03 1.25 -8.72
C LEU A 72 -1.42 0.73 -8.68
N GLY A 73 -2.20 0.99 -9.73
CA GLY A 73 -3.61 0.63 -9.78
C GLY A 73 -4.51 1.42 -8.85
N ILE A 74 -4.00 2.54 -8.35
CA ILE A 74 -4.73 3.51 -7.52
C ILE A 74 -4.53 4.90 -8.10
N GLU A 75 -5.49 5.78 -7.88
CA GLU A 75 -5.45 7.15 -8.35
C GLU A 75 -5.72 8.12 -7.20
N LEU A 76 -5.01 9.24 -7.20
CA LEU A 76 -5.26 10.31 -6.25
C LEU A 76 -6.52 11.10 -6.63
N ASP A 77 -7.35 11.37 -5.64
CA ASP A 77 -8.44 12.33 -5.77
C ASP A 77 -7.86 13.75 -5.72
N GLN A 78 -7.83 14.43 -6.86
CA GLN A 78 -7.27 15.76 -6.99
C GLN A 78 -7.98 16.79 -6.10
N THR A 79 -9.27 16.63 -5.86
CA THR A 79 -10.04 17.49 -4.95
C THR A 79 -9.60 17.29 -3.50
N ALA A 80 -9.41 16.04 -3.10
CA ALA A 80 -8.91 15.72 -1.77
C ALA A 80 -7.46 16.20 -1.58
N VAL A 81 -6.60 16.00 -2.59
CA VAL A 81 -5.20 16.49 -2.56
C VAL A 81 -5.18 18.01 -2.34
N LYS A 82 -5.94 18.78 -3.11
CA LYS A 82 -6.04 20.23 -2.93
C LYS A 82 -6.57 20.62 -1.55
N ARG A 83 -7.60 19.91 -1.08
CA ARG A 83 -8.21 20.20 0.24
C ARG A 83 -7.26 19.97 1.42
N PHE A 84 -6.39 18.97 1.32
CA PHE A 84 -5.50 18.56 2.41
C PHE A 84 -4.06 19.04 2.23
N SER A 85 -3.76 19.71 1.14
CA SER A 85 -2.46 20.33 0.90
C SER A 85 -2.23 21.49 1.87
N LEU A 86 -1.03 21.58 2.44
CA LEU A 86 -0.64 22.67 3.32
C LEU A 86 -0.20 23.92 2.55
N ASP A 87 0.43 23.75 1.39
CA ASP A 87 1.08 24.83 0.63
C ASP A 87 0.50 25.03 -0.79
N GLY A 88 -0.67 24.46 -1.05
CA GLY A 88 -1.28 24.52 -2.38
C GLY A 88 -0.45 23.78 -3.42
N TRP A 89 -0.84 22.59 -3.74
CA TRP A 89 -0.37 21.89 -4.94
C TRP A 89 -1.15 22.42 -6.13
N ASP A 90 -0.48 23.20 -6.93
CA ASP A 90 -0.97 23.58 -8.27
C ASP A 90 -0.69 22.48 -9.28
#